data_fe6074be4b83c333d5c5a4e73e8e6a46
#
_entry.id   fe6074be4b83c333d5c5a4e73e8e6a46
#
_cell.length_a   1.000
_cell.length_b   1.000
_cell.length_c   1.000
_cell.angle_alpha   90.00
_cell.angle_beta   90.00
_cell.angle_gamma   90.00
#
_symmetry.space_group_name_H-M   'P 1'
#
loop_
_entity.id
_entity.type
_entity.pdbx_description
1 polymer ?
#
loop_
_entity_poly.entity_id
_entity_poly.type
_entity_poly.pdbx_seq_one_letter_code
_entity_poly.pdbx_strand_id
1 'polypeptide(L)'
;IGSQHQKAKARASRRDEGIVPPRQDRSRASQAALINAGIRMLERGEELFPGIVGYEDTILPQLTHALLARHHFILLGLRGQAKSRILRQLTRFLDNLVPIVAGSEVNDDPFAPISKYARETIAERGDATPIAWLPRDQRYVEKLATPDVTVADLIGDVDPIKAARGGHLLSDELTMHFGLLPRANRGIFTINELPDLSGKVQVGLFNIMQEGDVQIKGYPVRLPLDVLLAYTANPEDY
;
A
#
# COMPACT_ATOMS: atom_id res chain seq x y z
N ILE A 1 -34.83 10.22 -6.76
CA ILE A 1 -34.81 8.77 -6.49
C ILE A 1 -33.38 8.30 -6.18
N GLY A 2 -32.33 8.98 -6.68
CA GLY A 2 -30.91 8.60 -6.44
C GLY A 2 -30.37 8.89 -5.03
N SER A 3 -30.91 9.91 -4.36
CA SER A 3 -30.41 10.39 -3.03
C SER A 3 -30.76 9.45 -1.88
N GLN A 4 -31.87 8.73 -1.95
CA GLN A 4 -32.28 7.82 -0.86
C GLN A 4 -31.51 6.49 -0.87
N HIS A 5 -31.06 6.02 -2.03
CA HIS A 5 -30.27 4.79 -2.16
C HIS A 5 -28.83 4.95 -1.63
N GLN A 6 -28.23 6.13 -1.79
CA GLN A 6 -26.92 6.44 -1.22
C GLN A 6 -26.96 6.58 0.30
N LYS A 7 -28.01 7.18 0.85
CA LYS A 7 -28.20 7.29 2.30
C LYS A 7 -28.52 5.94 2.95
N ALA A 8 -29.15 5.01 2.25
CA ALA A 8 -29.40 3.65 2.73
C ALA A 8 -28.13 2.80 2.76
N LYS A 9 -27.22 2.92 1.77
CA LYS A 9 -25.91 2.25 1.76
C LYS A 9 -24.98 2.80 2.85
N ALA A 10 -24.98 4.12 3.08
CA ALA A 10 -24.22 4.74 4.18
C ALA A 10 -24.75 4.35 5.57
N ARG A 11 -26.05 4.07 5.72
CA ARG A 11 -26.64 3.59 6.98
C ARG A 11 -26.41 2.10 7.23
N ALA A 12 -26.33 1.26 6.19
CA ALA A 12 -26.00 -0.16 6.32
C ALA A 12 -24.55 -0.38 6.79
N SER A 13 -23.62 0.50 6.36
CA SER A 13 -22.22 0.49 6.82
C SER A 13 -22.03 0.87 8.30
N ARG A 14 -23.01 1.57 8.92
CA ARG A 14 -22.92 2.00 10.34
C ARG A 14 -23.35 0.96 11.36
N ARG A 15 -23.77 -0.24 10.96
CA ARG A 15 -24.21 -1.31 11.89
C ARG A 15 -23.14 -2.30 12.30
N ASP A 16 -21.95 -2.24 11.71
CA ASP A 16 -20.77 -2.97 12.17
C ASP A 16 -19.81 -2.04 12.96
N GLU A 17 -20.36 -1.22 13.87
CA GLU A 17 -19.57 -0.46 14.86
C GLU A 17 -19.02 -1.43 15.92
N GLY A 18 -18.13 -2.33 15.50
CA GLY A 18 -17.23 -3.07 16.39
C GLY A 18 -16.02 -2.20 16.68
N ILE A 19 -15.89 -1.80 17.96
CA ILE A 19 -14.69 -1.32 18.65
C ILE A 19 -13.68 -0.57 17.74
N VAL A 20 -13.76 0.75 17.73
CA VAL A 20 -12.77 1.61 17.06
C VAL A 20 -11.40 1.39 17.72
N PRO A 21 -10.41 0.79 17.05
CA PRO A 21 -9.11 0.52 17.66
C PRO A 21 -8.35 1.81 17.98
N PRO A 22 -7.45 1.82 18.99
CA PRO A 22 -6.65 2.97 19.35
C PRO A 22 -5.77 3.45 18.17
N ARG A 23 -5.38 4.71 18.17
CA ARG A 23 -4.73 5.44 17.05
C ARG A 23 -3.56 4.70 16.38
N GLN A 24 -2.78 3.92 17.13
CA GLN A 24 -1.65 3.13 16.59
C GLN A 24 -2.08 1.94 15.72
N ASP A 25 -3.27 1.40 15.95
CA ASP A 25 -3.80 0.25 15.18
C ASP A 25 -4.45 0.67 13.85
N ARG A 26 -4.79 1.95 13.69
CA ARG A 26 -5.40 2.47 12.46
C ARG A 26 -4.43 2.63 11.30
N SER A 27 -3.13 2.82 11.57
CA SER A 27 -2.10 2.97 10.55
C SER A 27 -1.84 1.68 9.75
N ARG A 28 -2.39 0.54 10.19
CA ARG A 28 -2.26 -0.77 9.54
C ARG A 28 -3.61 -1.41 9.18
N ALA A 29 -4.62 -0.58 8.91
CA ALA A 29 -5.98 -1.04 8.63
C ALA A 29 -6.04 -1.92 7.36
N SER A 30 -5.25 -1.61 6.34
CA SER A 30 -5.21 -2.42 5.10
C SER A 30 -4.53 -3.77 5.31
N GLN A 31 -3.47 -3.83 6.11
CA GLN A 31 -2.84 -5.11 6.47
C GLN A 31 -3.79 -5.97 7.32
N ALA A 32 -4.56 -5.35 8.23
CA ALA A 32 -5.59 -6.05 8.98
C ALA A 32 -6.70 -6.60 8.06
N ALA A 33 -7.10 -5.83 7.05
CA ALA A 33 -8.07 -6.29 6.05
C ALA A 33 -7.55 -7.49 5.25
N LEU A 34 -6.26 -7.48 4.84
CA LEU A 34 -5.62 -8.64 4.20
C LEU A 34 -5.70 -9.90 5.05
N ILE A 35 -5.39 -9.78 6.35
CA ILE A 35 -5.44 -10.90 7.30
C ILE A 35 -6.87 -11.44 7.42
N ASN A 36 -7.83 -10.54 7.66
CA ASN A 36 -9.24 -10.93 7.82
C ASN A 36 -9.79 -11.57 6.54
N ALA A 37 -9.37 -11.13 5.37
CA ALA A 37 -9.73 -11.77 4.11
C ALA A 37 -9.14 -13.17 4.01
N GLY A 38 -7.86 -13.35 4.34
CA GLY A 38 -7.19 -14.66 4.38
C GLY A 38 -7.88 -15.62 5.35
N ILE A 39 -8.21 -15.18 6.57
CA ILE A 39 -8.93 -15.98 7.56
C ILE A 39 -10.30 -16.40 7.01
N ARG A 40 -11.10 -15.48 6.47
CA ARG A 40 -12.40 -15.79 5.87
C ARG A 40 -12.31 -16.79 4.71
N MET A 41 -11.26 -16.70 3.89
CA MET A 41 -11.03 -17.67 2.81
C MET A 41 -10.72 -19.07 3.38
N LEU A 42 -9.86 -19.15 4.40
CA LEU A 42 -9.56 -20.41 5.09
C LEU A 42 -10.79 -21.03 5.77
N GLU A 43 -11.60 -20.23 6.46
CA GLU A 43 -12.86 -20.67 7.10
C GLU A 43 -13.86 -21.23 6.08
N ARG A 44 -13.84 -20.74 4.84
CA ARG A 44 -14.69 -21.23 3.74
C ARG A 44 -14.08 -22.41 2.99
N GLY A 45 -12.87 -22.85 3.36
CA GLY A 45 -12.15 -23.89 2.64
C GLY A 45 -11.69 -23.47 1.24
N GLU A 46 -11.57 -22.16 1.00
CA GLU A 46 -11.12 -21.64 -0.29
C GLU A 46 -9.60 -21.80 -0.40
N GLU A 47 -9.13 -22.17 -1.58
CA GLU A 47 -7.69 -22.20 -1.89
C GLU A 47 -7.14 -20.76 -1.94
N LEU A 48 -6.15 -20.47 -1.08
CA LEU A 48 -5.56 -19.14 -0.97
C LEU A 48 -4.81 -18.72 -2.25
N PHE A 49 -4.09 -19.68 -2.86
CA PHE A 49 -3.24 -19.47 -4.04
C PHE A 49 -3.58 -20.49 -5.14
N PRO A 50 -4.73 -20.35 -5.82
CA PRO A 50 -5.17 -21.32 -6.80
C PRO A 50 -4.23 -21.46 -7.98
N GLY A 51 -3.97 -22.72 -8.34
CA GLY A 51 -3.12 -23.09 -9.46
C GLY A 51 -1.62 -22.83 -9.22
N ILE A 52 -1.19 -22.65 -7.98
CA ILE A 52 0.19 -22.73 -7.54
C ILE A 52 0.40 -24.15 -7.01
N VAL A 53 1.11 -24.98 -7.76
CA VAL A 53 1.31 -26.38 -7.47
C VAL A 53 2.74 -26.68 -7.05
N GLY A 54 2.93 -27.59 -6.07
CA GLY A 54 4.24 -28.04 -5.60
C GLY A 54 4.85 -27.16 -4.50
N TYR A 55 4.09 -26.24 -3.94
CA TYR A 55 4.52 -25.36 -2.84
C TYR A 55 3.64 -25.46 -1.59
N GLU A 56 2.71 -26.41 -1.58
CA GLU A 56 1.69 -26.60 -0.56
C GLU A 56 2.29 -26.82 0.83
N ASP A 57 3.37 -27.60 0.92
CA ASP A 57 4.06 -27.94 2.17
C ASP A 57 5.28 -27.07 2.49
N THR A 58 5.60 -26.11 1.62
CA THR A 58 6.84 -25.31 1.73
C THR A 58 6.58 -23.81 1.78
N ILE A 59 6.45 -23.18 0.62
CA ILE A 59 6.35 -21.71 0.51
C ILE A 59 4.99 -21.19 0.95
N LEU A 60 3.88 -21.87 0.58
CA LEU A 60 2.53 -21.36 0.86
C LEU A 60 2.21 -21.25 2.35
N PRO A 61 2.60 -22.22 3.23
CA PRO A 61 2.44 -22.05 4.67
C PRO A 61 3.27 -20.89 5.23
N GLN A 62 4.53 -20.73 4.80
CA GLN A 62 5.40 -19.65 5.25
C GLN A 62 4.85 -18.29 4.81
N LEU A 63 4.37 -18.17 3.57
CA LEU A 63 3.74 -16.97 3.05
C LEU A 63 2.46 -16.63 3.82
N THR A 64 1.64 -17.61 4.11
CA THR A 64 0.43 -17.44 4.92
C THR A 64 0.78 -16.93 6.32
N HIS A 65 1.79 -17.50 6.96
CA HIS A 65 2.27 -17.01 8.26
C HIS A 65 2.81 -15.57 8.18
N ALA A 66 3.58 -15.22 7.15
CA ALA A 66 4.09 -13.86 6.96
C ALA A 66 2.93 -12.85 6.80
N LEU A 67 1.90 -13.20 6.02
CA LEU A 67 0.72 -12.37 5.84
C LEU A 67 -0.06 -12.20 7.16
N LEU A 68 -0.31 -13.29 7.89
CA LEU A 68 -1.01 -13.25 9.18
C LEU A 68 -0.24 -12.49 10.26
N ALA A 69 1.10 -12.56 10.22
CA ALA A 69 1.98 -11.84 11.13
C ALA A 69 2.25 -10.38 10.71
N ARG A 70 1.67 -9.91 9.59
CA ARG A 70 1.90 -8.57 9.02
C ARG A 70 3.37 -8.30 8.67
N HIS A 71 4.10 -9.31 8.28
CA HIS A 71 5.48 -9.16 7.90
C HIS A 71 5.61 -8.82 6.42
N HIS A 72 6.54 -7.92 6.11
CA HIS A 72 7.10 -7.79 4.78
C HIS A 72 7.95 -9.03 4.48
N PHE A 73 8.08 -9.40 3.20
CA PHE A 73 8.82 -10.61 2.86
C PHE A 73 9.50 -10.54 1.49
N ILE A 74 10.47 -11.44 1.31
CA ILE A 74 11.18 -11.65 0.05
C ILE A 74 10.99 -13.11 -0.36
N LEU A 75 10.51 -13.34 -1.59
CA LEU A 75 10.46 -14.66 -2.20
C LEU A 75 11.80 -14.95 -2.88
N LEU A 76 12.56 -15.86 -2.32
CA LEU A 76 13.80 -16.33 -2.91
C LEU A 76 13.56 -17.57 -3.77
N GLY A 77 14.15 -17.62 -4.95
CA GLY A 77 14.04 -18.78 -5.83
C GLY A 77 14.51 -18.48 -7.24
N LEU A 78 14.80 -19.52 -8.00
CA LEU A 78 15.27 -19.42 -9.37
C LEU A 78 14.22 -18.82 -10.30
N ARG A 79 14.64 -18.43 -11.48
CA ARG A 79 13.71 -17.96 -12.54
C ARG A 79 12.71 -19.08 -12.90
N GLY A 80 11.50 -18.72 -13.26
CA GLY A 80 10.45 -19.69 -13.60
C GLY A 80 9.70 -20.33 -12.43
N GLN A 81 10.05 -20.03 -11.18
CA GLN A 81 9.42 -20.59 -9.97
C GLN A 81 8.15 -19.87 -9.53
N ALA A 82 7.40 -19.29 -10.43
CA ALA A 82 6.11 -18.66 -10.21
C ALA A 82 6.08 -17.50 -9.16
N LYS A 83 7.25 -16.95 -8.73
CA LYS A 83 7.32 -15.90 -7.71
C LYS A 83 6.38 -14.73 -7.99
N SER A 84 6.47 -14.11 -9.18
CA SER A 84 5.62 -12.98 -9.57
C SER A 84 4.13 -13.37 -9.68
N ARG A 85 3.83 -14.63 -10.05
CA ARG A 85 2.44 -15.13 -10.08
C ARG A 85 1.87 -15.22 -8.66
N ILE A 86 2.67 -15.69 -7.69
CA ILE A 86 2.29 -15.72 -6.27
C ILE A 86 2.03 -14.30 -5.78
N LEU A 87 2.92 -13.33 -6.06
CA LEU A 87 2.76 -11.95 -5.62
C LEU A 87 1.48 -11.32 -6.18
N ARG A 88 1.16 -11.53 -7.45
CA ARG A 88 -0.07 -11.00 -8.06
C ARG A 88 -1.34 -11.59 -7.44
N GLN A 89 -1.30 -12.83 -6.97
CA GLN A 89 -2.44 -13.43 -6.27
C GLN A 89 -2.72 -12.81 -4.90
N LEU A 90 -1.77 -12.08 -4.31
CA LEU A 90 -2.01 -11.33 -3.07
C LEU A 90 -3.15 -10.31 -3.21
N THR A 91 -3.44 -9.84 -4.43
CA THR A 91 -4.58 -8.96 -4.68
C THR A 91 -5.91 -9.56 -4.25
N ARG A 92 -6.03 -10.90 -4.20
CA ARG A 92 -7.26 -11.59 -3.77
C ARG A 92 -7.62 -11.34 -2.31
N PHE A 93 -6.63 -10.99 -1.50
CA PHE A 93 -6.80 -10.66 -0.08
C PHE A 93 -7.22 -9.20 0.15
N LEU A 94 -7.18 -8.35 -0.90
CA LEU A 94 -7.64 -6.97 -0.82
C LEU A 94 -9.16 -6.88 -0.95
N ASP A 95 -9.77 -5.95 -0.23
CA ASP A 95 -11.19 -5.59 -0.45
C ASP A 95 -11.39 -5.08 -1.88
N ASN A 96 -12.55 -5.39 -2.46
CA ASN A 96 -12.86 -5.02 -3.85
C ASN A 96 -12.78 -3.51 -4.09
N LEU A 97 -13.22 -2.72 -3.11
CA LEU A 97 -13.25 -1.26 -3.16
C LEU A 97 -12.95 -0.70 -1.77
N VAL A 98 -12.14 0.34 -1.70
CA VAL A 98 -11.92 1.11 -0.47
C VAL A 98 -12.17 2.60 -0.73
N PRO A 99 -12.73 3.35 0.25
CA PRO A 99 -12.92 4.78 0.11
C PRO A 99 -11.57 5.50 0.27
N ILE A 100 -11.33 6.49 -0.57
CA ILE A 100 -10.19 7.42 -0.45
C ILE A 100 -10.69 8.86 -0.55
N VAL A 101 -9.95 9.81 0.00
CA VAL A 101 -10.20 11.23 -0.26
C VAL A 101 -9.95 11.50 -1.74
N ALA A 102 -10.94 12.03 -2.44
CA ALA A 102 -10.84 12.27 -3.88
C ALA A 102 -9.70 13.26 -4.17
N GLY A 103 -8.84 12.90 -5.13
CA GLY A 103 -7.66 13.69 -5.50
C GLY A 103 -6.42 13.44 -4.65
N SER A 104 -6.48 12.59 -3.62
CA SER A 104 -5.31 12.17 -2.87
C SER A 104 -4.35 11.36 -3.74
N GLU A 105 -3.08 11.77 -3.82
CA GLU A 105 -2.04 11.03 -4.53
C GLU A 105 -1.52 9.80 -3.74
N VAL A 106 -1.83 9.74 -2.43
CA VAL A 106 -1.37 8.66 -1.54
C VAL A 106 -2.51 7.82 -0.98
N ASN A 107 -3.65 7.81 -1.66
CA ASN A 107 -4.81 6.99 -1.32
C ASN A 107 -5.28 7.18 0.14
N ASP A 108 -5.36 8.43 0.60
CA ASP A 108 -5.72 8.76 1.97
C ASP A 108 -7.04 8.15 2.42
N ASP A 109 -7.01 7.55 3.59
CA ASP A 109 -8.24 7.14 4.27
C ASP A 109 -9.01 8.39 4.76
N PRO A 110 -10.29 8.54 4.41
CA PRO A 110 -11.10 9.67 4.89
C PRO A 110 -11.18 9.78 6.42
N PHE A 111 -11.00 8.66 7.13
CA PHE A 111 -11.07 8.61 8.59
C PHE A 111 -9.70 8.68 9.27
N ALA A 112 -8.61 8.48 8.52
CA ALA A 112 -7.24 8.51 9.02
C ALA A 112 -6.27 9.08 7.97
N PRO A 113 -6.44 10.35 7.55
CA PRO A 113 -5.63 10.94 6.49
C PRO A 113 -4.17 11.11 6.93
N ILE A 114 -3.25 10.75 6.04
CA ILE A 114 -1.79 10.86 6.28
C ILE A 114 -1.18 12.05 5.55
N SER A 115 -1.76 12.49 4.42
CA SER A 115 -1.25 13.63 3.65
C SER A 115 -1.79 14.96 4.17
N LYS A 116 -1.02 16.04 3.93
CA LYS A 116 -1.44 17.40 4.20
C LYS A 116 -2.68 17.75 3.37
N TYR A 117 -2.68 17.39 2.07
CA TYR A 117 -3.81 17.61 1.17
C TYR A 117 -5.13 17.06 1.73
N ALA A 118 -5.12 15.80 2.16
CA ALA A 118 -6.34 15.17 2.67
C ALA A 118 -6.78 15.77 4.01
N ARG A 119 -5.83 16.06 4.91
CA ARG A 119 -6.13 16.72 6.20
C ARG A 119 -6.78 18.08 6.00
N GLU A 120 -6.24 18.93 5.11
CA GLU A 120 -6.78 20.24 4.80
C GLU A 120 -8.15 20.14 4.13
N THR A 121 -8.30 19.26 3.13
CA THR A 121 -9.59 19.03 2.45
C THR A 121 -10.69 18.59 3.43
N ILE A 122 -10.37 17.71 4.37
CA ILE A 122 -11.33 17.24 5.38
C ILE A 122 -11.63 18.37 6.39
N ALA A 123 -10.63 19.15 6.79
CA ALA A 123 -10.82 20.26 7.71
C ALA A 123 -11.73 21.36 7.12
N GLU A 124 -11.60 21.63 5.82
CA GLU A 124 -12.40 22.63 5.12
C GLU A 124 -13.83 22.16 4.84
N ARG A 125 -14.02 20.88 4.48
CA ARG A 125 -15.28 20.37 3.93
C ARG A 125 -16.07 19.49 4.89
N GLY A 126 -15.45 18.99 5.95
CA GLY A 126 -16.10 18.10 6.94
C GLY A 126 -16.79 16.91 6.26
N ASP A 127 -18.06 16.71 6.58
CA ASP A 127 -18.90 15.64 6.01
C ASP A 127 -19.17 15.77 4.50
N ALA A 128 -18.90 16.93 3.89
CA ALA A 128 -18.98 17.16 2.45
C ALA A 128 -17.68 16.83 1.71
N THR A 129 -16.68 16.26 2.37
CA THR A 129 -15.42 15.84 1.75
C THR A 129 -15.70 14.87 0.59
N PRO A 130 -15.21 15.15 -0.62
CA PRO A 130 -15.45 14.28 -1.76
C PRO A 130 -14.64 12.96 -1.60
N ILE A 131 -15.35 11.84 -1.81
CA ILE A 131 -14.79 10.49 -1.69
C ILE A 131 -14.77 9.83 -3.05
N ALA A 132 -13.63 9.23 -3.40
CA ALA A 132 -13.48 8.31 -4.52
C ALA A 132 -13.38 6.86 -4.00
N TRP A 133 -13.68 5.90 -4.87
CA TRP A 133 -13.58 4.48 -4.55
C TRP A 133 -12.42 3.87 -5.34
N LEU A 134 -11.43 3.38 -4.62
CA LEU A 134 -10.24 2.76 -5.19
C LEU A 134 -10.46 1.25 -5.33
N PRO A 135 -10.46 0.69 -6.56
CA PRO A 135 -10.60 -0.75 -6.77
C PRO A 135 -9.30 -1.49 -6.43
N ARG A 136 -9.43 -2.79 -6.09
CA ARG A 136 -8.32 -3.62 -5.62
C ARG A 136 -7.16 -3.76 -6.60
N ASP A 137 -7.45 -3.79 -7.89
CA ASP A 137 -6.44 -3.90 -8.97
C ASP A 137 -5.53 -2.66 -9.04
N GLN A 138 -6.01 -1.49 -8.65
CA GLN A 138 -5.21 -0.27 -8.53
C GLN A 138 -4.44 -0.17 -7.20
N ARG A 139 -4.66 -1.09 -6.27
CA ARG A 139 -3.96 -1.18 -4.99
C ARG A 139 -2.76 -2.14 -5.03
N TYR A 140 -2.46 -2.69 -6.16
CA TYR A 140 -1.27 -3.52 -6.41
C TYR A 140 -0.33 -2.78 -7.35
N VAL A 141 0.83 -2.39 -6.84
CA VAL A 141 1.86 -1.69 -7.59
C VAL A 141 3.06 -2.61 -7.73
N GLU A 142 3.45 -2.90 -8.97
CA GLU A 142 4.57 -3.78 -9.30
C GLU A 142 5.63 -3.01 -10.07
N LYS A 143 6.90 -3.15 -9.67
CA LYS A 143 8.06 -2.59 -10.36
C LYS A 143 9.09 -3.69 -10.60
N LEU A 144 9.61 -3.77 -11.81
CA LEU A 144 10.83 -4.52 -12.08
C LEU A 144 12.03 -3.69 -11.62
N ALA A 145 12.92 -4.28 -10.84
CA ALA A 145 14.18 -3.67 -10.49
C ALA A 145 15.07 -3.55 -11.74
N THR A 146 15.67 -2.40 -11.91
CA THR A 146 16.69 -2.12 -12.93
C THR A 146 17.70 -1.14 -12.32
N PRO A 147 18.97 -1.14 -12.77
CA PRO A 147 20.02 -0.30 -12.17
C PRO A 147 19.76 1.22 -12.27
N ASP A 148 18.91 1.66 -13.20
CA ASP A 148 18.53 3.05 -13.43
C ASP A 148 17.40 3.54 -12.49
N VAL A 149 16.74 2.64 -11.76
CA VAL A 149 15.71 3.02 -10.78
C VAL A 149 16.32 3.87 -9.68
N THR A 150 15.73 5.02 -9.45
CA THR A 150 16.19 5.98 -8.45
C THR A 150 15.32 5.98 -7.18
N VAL A 151 15.84 6.56 -6.11
CA VAL A 151 15.07 6.81 -4.89
C VAL A 151 13.87 7.73 -5.19
N ALA A 152 14.02 8.69 -6.09
CA ALA A 152 12.95 9.60 -6.50
C ALA A 152 11.80 8.86 -7.19
N ASP A 153 12.08 7.84 -8.03
CA ASP A 153 11.05 7.04 -8.68
C ASP A 153 10.22 6.25 -7.66
N LEU A 154 10.87 5.72 -6.63
CA LEU A 154 10.22 4.88 -5.64
C LEU A 154 9.55 5.68 -4.52
N ILE A 155 10.23 6.68 -4.00
CA ILE A 155 9.78 7.45 -2.83
C ILE A 155 9.17 8.77 -3.25
N GLY A 156 9.81 9.47 -4.17
CA GLY A 156 9.40 10.80 -4.62
C GLY A 156 10.49 11.86 -4.44
N ASP A 157 10.18 13.04 -4.92
CA ASP A 157 11.04 14.22 -4.85
C ASP A 157 10.19 15.49 -4.80
N VAL A 158 10.83 16.63 -4.55
CA VAL A 158 10.18 17.94 -4.64
C VAL A 158 9.93 18.29 -6.12
N ASP A 159 8.72 18.79 -6.41
CA ASP A 159 8.37 19.33 -7.72
C ASP A 159 8.46 20.87 -7.69
N PRO A 160 9.52 21.47 -8.29
CA PRO A 160 9.68 22.91 -8.32
C PRO A 160 8.54 23.63 -9.08
N ILE A 161 7.89 22.94 -10.02
CA ILE A 161 6.78 23.51 -10.79
C ILE A 161 5.53 23.61 -9.92
N LYS A 162 5.23 22.57 -9.12
CA LYS A 162 4.15 22.63 -8.12
C LYS A 162 4.39 23.77 -7.12
N ALA A 163 5.63 23.93 -6.63
CA ALA A 163 5.98 24.99 -5.70
C ALA A 163 5.76 26.39 -6.32
N ALA A 164 6.27 26.63 -7.52
CA ALA A 164 6.14 27.91 -8.20
C ALA A 164 4.68 28.26 -8.51
N ARG A 165 3.88 27.31 -8.99
CA ARG A 165 2.47 27.53 -9.33
C ARG A 165 1.59 27.74 -8.11
N GLY A 166 1.87 27.04 -7.02
CA GLY A 166 1.09 27.10 -5.77
C GLY A 166 1.53 28.23 -4.82
N GLY A 167 2.67 28.90 -5.09
CA GLY A 167 3.26 29.86 -4.15
C GLY A 167 3.72 29.21 -2.83
N HIS A 168 4.01 27.91 -2.86
CA HIS A 168 4.44 27.15 -1.70
C HIS A 168 5.96 27.13 -1.55
N LEU A 169 6.44 27.01 -0.31
CA LEU A 169 7.85 26.71 -0.06
C LEU A 169 8.20 25.30 -0.55
N LEU A 170 9.42 25.09 -1.03
CA LEU A 170 9.91 23.77 -1.45
C LEU A 170 9.84 22.71 -0.33
N SER A 171 9.81 23.14 0.92
CA SER A 171 9.64 22.27 2.10
C SER A 171 8.19 21.89 2.40
N ASP A 172 7.22 22.45 1.67
CA ASP A 172 5.81 22.14 1.85
C ASP A 172 5.46 20.77 1.22
N GLU A 173 4.72 19.95 1.95
CA GLU A 173 4.27 18.63 1.47
C GLU A 173 3.48 18.73 0.16
N LEU A 174 2.74 19.83 -0.06
CA LEU A 174 1.96 20.06 -1.29
C LEU A 174 2.82 20.23 -2.54
N THR A 175 4.12 20.45 -2.39
CA THR A 175 5.08 20.54 -3.51
C THR A 175 5.70 19.19 -3.85
N MET A 176 5.39 18.14 -3.10
CA MET A 176 5.97 16.82 -3.32
C MET A 176 5.36 16.16 -4.55
N HIS A 177 6.20 15.49 -5.31
CA HIS A 177 5.81 14.46 -6.28
C HIS A 177 6.05 13.11 -5.63
N PHE A 178 4.98 12.41 -5.29
CA PHE A 178 5.07 11.12 -4.64
C PHE A 178 5.47 10.03 -5.63
N GLY A 179 6.44 9.20 -5.26
CA GLY A 179 6.88 8.04 -6.02
C GLY A 179 5.89 6.86 -5.94
N LEU A 180 6.32 5.72 -6.49
CA LEU A 180 5.48 4.52 -6.58
C LEU A 180 5.06 3.98 -5.20
N LEU A 181 5.95 4.02 -4.22
CA LEU A 181 5.70 3.44 -2.90
C LEU A 181 4.66 4.23 -2.09
N PRO A 182 4.72 5.57 -1.94
CA PRO A 182 3.64 6.33 -1.32
C PRO A 182 2.29 6.17 -2.03
N ARG A 183 2.29 6.04 -3.35
CA ARG A 183 1.07 5.80 -4.15
C ARG A 183 0.47 4.41 -3.95
N ALA A 184 1.28 3.44 -3.47
CA ALA A 184 0.81 2.11 -3.11
C ALA A 184 0.21 2.04 -1.70
N ASN A 185 0.14 3.15 -0.97
CA ASN A 185 -0.47 3.20 0.36
C ASN A 185 -1.86 2.57 0.36
N ARG A 186 -2.18 1.84 1.42
CA ARG A 186 -3.37 0.99 1.60
C ARG A 186 -3.47 -0.16 0.60
N GLY A 187 -2.32 -0.61 0.09
CA GLY A 187 -2.22 -1.68 -0.89
C GLY A 187 -0.98 -2.55 -0.72
N ILE A 188 -0.51 -3.06 -1.82
CA ILE A 188 0.65 -3.94 -1.93
C ILE A 188 1.64 -3.31 -2.90
N PHE A 189 2.88 -3.19 -2.47
CA PHE A 189 3.98 -2.75 -3.32
C PHE A 189 4.98 -3.89 -3.51
N THR A 190 5.28 -4.20 -4.75
CA THR A 190 6.17 -5.30 -5.10
C THR A 190 7.33 -4.84 -5.97
N ILE A 191 8.51 -5.40 -5.70
CA ILE A 191 9.67 -5.25 -6.57
C ILE A 191 10.15 -6.64 -6.98
N ASN A 192 10.17 -6.87 -8.28
CA ASN A 192 10.77 -8.08 -8.85
C ASN A 192 12.26 -7.87 -9.07
N GLU A 193 13.05 -8.92 -8.78
CA GLU A 193 14.51 -8.96 -8.90
C GLU A 193 15.21 -7.84 -8.10
N LEU A 194 14.87 -7.74 -6.79
CA LEU A 194 15.37 -6.72 -5.87
C LEU A 194 16.89 -6.48 -5.94
N PRO A 195 17.78 -7.50 -6.12
CA PRO A 195 19.22 -7.31 -6.22
C PRO A 195 19.67 -6.41 -7.37
N ASP A 196 18.86 -6.28 -8.43
CA ASP A 196 19.17 -5.43 -9.59
C ASP A 196 19.09 -3.92 -9.28
N LEU A 197 18.51 -3.55 -8.13
CA LEU A 197 18.54 -2.17 -7.66
C LEU A 197 19.93 -1.80 -7.13
N SER A 198 20.30 -0.53 -7.31
CA SER A 198 21.50 0.00 -6.67
C SER A 198 21.45 -0.18 -5.15
N GLY A 199 22.57 -0.49 -4.49
CA GLY A 199 22.64 -0.70 -3.03
C GLY A 199 22.07 0.46 -2.22
N LYS A 200 22.19 1.70 -2.72
CA LYS A 200 21.62 2.90 -2.07
C LYS A 200 20.09 2.85 -2.03
N VAL A 201 19.46 2.37 -3.10
CA VAL A 201 17.99 2.23 -3.18
C VAL A 201 17.53 1.10 -2.27
N GLN A 202 18.24 -0.04 -2.27
CA GLN A 202 17.94 -1.17 -1.39
C GLN A 202 17.96 -0.75 0.10
N VAL A 203 19.01 -0.05 0.53
CA VAL A 203 19.10 0.47 1.92
C VAL A 203 17.93 1.40 2.25
N GLY A 204 17.54 2.27 1.32
CA GLY A 204 16.38 3.13 1.50
C GLY A 204 15.08 2.35 1.70
N LEU A 205 14.87 1.28 0.93
CA LEU A 205 13.70 0.41 1.06
C LEU A 205 13.69 -0.37 2.39
N PHE A 206 14.84 -0.89 2.84
CA PHE A 206 14.95 -1.60 4.11
C PHE A 206 14.66 -0.68 5.30
N ASN A 207 15.12 0.57 5.27
CA ASN A 207 14.77 1.56 6.28
C ASN A 207 13.25 1.78 6.36
N ILE A 208 12.58 1.87 5.21
CA ILE A 208 11.12 2.02 5.16
C ILE A 208 10.42 0.77 5.72
N MET A 209 10.92 -0.43 5.40
CA MET A 209 10.38 -1.68 5.98
C MET A 209 10.48 -1.70 7.50
N GLN A 210 11.55 -1.15 8.05
CA GLN A 210 11.83 -1.14 9.48
C GLN A 210 11.02 -0.06 10.22
N GLU A 211 11.03 1.16 9.71
CA GLU A 211 10.39 2.32 10.36
C GLU A 211 8.89 2.43 10.04
N GLY A 212 8.44 1.89 8.92
CA GLY A 212 7.05 1.98 8.47
C GLY A 212 6.65 3.38 7.95
N ASP A 213 7.60 4.28 7.80
CA ASP A 213 7.37 5.62 7.25
C ASP A 213 8.31 5.93 6.07
N VAL A 214 7.89 6.88 5.26
CA VAL A 214 8.68 7.39 4.14
C VAL A 214 9.09 8.83 4.44
N GLN A 215 10.39 9.10 4.35
CA GLN A 215 10.94 10.45 4.41
C GLN A 215 11.50 10.85 3.03
N ILE A 216 11.05 12.01 2.52
CA ILE A 216 11.47 12.50 1.21
C ILE A 216 12.70 13.38 1.37
N LYS A 217 13.87 12.91 0.89
CA LYS A 217 15.15 13.65 0.70
C LYS A 217 15.52 14.67 1.79
N GLY A 218 15.39 14.33 3.08
CA GLY A 218 15.75 15.24 4.15
C GLY A 218 14.76 16.38 4.40
N TYR A 219 13.65 16.42 3.69
CA TYR A 219 12.54 17.31 4.02
C TYR A 219 11.79 16.78 5.25
N PRO A 220 11.15 17.65 6.04
CA PRO A 220 10.44 17.25 7.27
C PRO A 220 9.13 16.50 7.01
N VAL A 221 8.93 16.00 5.79
CA VAL A 221 7.73 15.27 5.37
C VAL A 221 7.94 13.80 5.69
N ARG A 222 7.13 13.28 6.61
CA ARG A 222 7.06 11.86 6.96
C ARG A 222 5.64 11.35 6.73
N LEU A 223 5.51 10.29 5.96
CA LEU A 223 4.24 9.63 5.68
C LEU A 223 4.23 8.23 6.27
N PRO A 224 3.42 7.98 7.31
CA PRO A 224 3.23 6.64 7.85
C PRO A 224 2.38 5.83 6.86
N LEU A 225 3.02 4.94 6.09
CA LEU A 225 2.35 4.16 5.08
C LEU A 225 1.75 2.87 5.65
N ASP A 226 0.54 2.53 5.21
CA ASP A 226 -0.09 1.24 5.42
C ASP A 226 0.02 0.40 4.14
N VAL A 227 1.18 -0.21 3.92
CA VAL A 227 1.51 -0.95 2.70
C VAL A 227 2.17 -2.28 3.04
N LEU A 228 1.79 -3.34 2.33
CA LEU A 228 2.52 -4.61 2.35
C LEU A 228 3.65 -4.53 1.32
N LEU A 229 4.89 -4.70 1.76
CA LEU A 229 6.06 -4.77 0.89
C LEU A 229 6.42 -6.23 0.64
N ALA A 230 6.49 -6.63 -0.63
CA ALA A 230 6.81 -7.98 -1.03
C ALA A 230 7.79 -7.95 -2.22
N TYR A 231 8.87 -8.69 -2.11
CA TYR A 231 9.93 -8.64 -3.11
C TYR A 231 10.24 -10.02 -3.66
N THR A 232 10.87 -10.06 -4.83
CA THR A 232 11.48 -11.29 -5.34
C THR A 232 12.97 -11.10 -5.52
N ALA A 233 13.71 -12.18 -5.36
CA ALA A 233 15.12 -12.23 -5.65
C ALA A 233 15.50 -13.63 -6.17
N ASN A 234 16.57 -13.67 -6.96
CA ASN A 234 17.19 -14.91 -7.39
C ASN A 234 18.43 -15.14 -6.51
N PRO A 235 18.58 -16.32 -5.86
CA PRO A 235 19.74 -16.62 -5.02
C PRO A 235 21.10 -16.56 -5.75
N GLU A 236 21.11 -16.69 -7.07
CA GLU A 236 22.33 -16.59 -7.89
C GLU A 236 22.80 -15.14 -8.08
N ASP A 237 21.99 -14.15 -7.71
CA ASP A 237 22.28 -12.73 -7.87
C ASP A 237 22.84 -12.10 -6.56
N TYR A 238 23.19 -12.94 -5.54
CA TYR A 238 23.79 -12.54 -4.26
C TYR A 238 25.22 -13.02 -4.12
#